data_2bbe0aa0c8a590674934a3d25499c887
#
_entry.id   2bbe0aa0c8a590674934a3d25499c887
#
_cell.length_a   1.000
_cell.length_b   1.000
_cell.length_c   1.000
_cell.angle_alpha   90.00
_cell.angle_beta   90.00
_cell.angle_gamma   90.00
#
_symmetry.space_group_name_H-M   'P 1'
#
loop_
_entity.id
_entity.type
_entity.pdbx_description
1 polymer ?
#
loop_
_entity_poly.entity_id
_entity_poly.type
_entity_poly.pdbx_seq_one_letter_code
_entity_poly.pdbx_strand_id
1 'polypeptide(L)'
;MSRYTKARDRLLSFPKDYTYSEVRAFLLQRGFAEYTKGKTSGSRVKFYRKEDQCCILLHKPHPQDVMDIGTLRDLVNRLKELGEL
;
A
#
# COMPACT_ATOMS: atom_id res chain seq x y z
N MET A 1 16.64 7.43 13.26
CA MET A 1 16.02 6.68 12.19
C MET A 1 14.88 7.47 11.57
N SER A 2 14.75 7.40 10.28
CA SER A 2 13.67 8.10 9.59
C SER A 2 12.34 7.36 9.76
N ARG A 3 11.25 8.09 9.58
CA ARG A 3 9.91 7.49 9.61
C ARG A 3 9.79 6.40 8.55
N TYR A 4 10.46 6.60 7.42
CA TYR A 4 10.44 5.64 6.34
C TYR A 4 11.01 4.29 6.78
N THR A 5 12.13 4.30 7.50
CA THR A 5 12.76 3.06 7.94
C THR A 5 11.85 2.26 8.86
N LYS A 6 11.19 2.92 9.79
CA LYS A 6 10.27 2.25 10.70
C LYS A 6 9.06 1.69 9.96
N ALA A 7 8.50 2.47 9.03
CA ALA A 7 7.35 2.02 8.26
C ALA A 7 7.71 0.83 7.38
N ARG A 8 8.88 0.87 6.77
CA ARG A 8 9.38 -0.22 5.93
C ARG A 8 9.56 -1.49 6.74
N ASP A 9 10.21 -1.39 7.89
CA ASP A 9 10.46 -2.55 8.73
C ASP A 9 9.15 -3.17 9.23
N ARG A 10 8.19 -2.34 9.60
CA ARG A 10 6.89 -2.83 10.03
C ARG A 10 6.18 -3.57 8.89
N LEU A 11 6.20 -3.01 7.69
CA LEU A 11 5.58 -3.66 6.53
C LEU A 11 6.23 -5.01 6.23
N LEU A 12 7.56 -5.07 6.28
CA LEU A 12 8.29 -6.29 5.98
C LEU A 12 8.08 -7.39 7.03
N SER A 13 7.62 -7.03 8.22
CA SER A 13 7.36 -8.02 9.26
C SER A 13 5.99 -8.69 9.11
N PHE A 14 5.18 -8.25 8.17
CA PHE A 14 3.84 -8.77 7.91
C PHE A 14 3.00 -8.87 9.19
N PRO A 15 2.80 -7.75 9.89
CA PRO A 15 2.03 -7.78 11.13
C PRO A 15 0.55 -8.09 10.84
N LYS A 16 -0.10 -8.76 11.76
CA LYS A 16 -1.49 -9.14 11.59
C LYS A 16 -2.44 -7.96 11.72
N ASP A 17 -1.97 -6.87 12.30
CA ASP A 17 -2.78 -5.67 12.52
C ASP A 17 -2.42 -4.50 11.62
N TYR A 18 -1.74 -4.77 10.52
CA TYR A 18 -1.38 -3.71 9.57
C TYR A 18 -2.63 -3.19 8.89
N THR A 19 -2.82 -1.87 8.90
CA THR A 19 -4.05 -1.27 8.40
C THR A 19 -3.87 -0.69 7.00
N TYR A 20 -4.98 -0.52 6.31
CA TYR A 20 -4.98 0.17 5.02
C TYR A 20 -4.47 1.60 5.17
N SER A 21 -4.82 2.26 6.27
CA SER A 21 -4.34 3.62 6.52
C SER A 21 -2.82 3.66 6.59
N GLU A 22 -2.19 2.64 7.16
CA GLU A 22 -0.73 2.55 7.20
C GLU A 22 -0.14 2.34 5.80
N VAL A 23 -0.77 1.49 4.99
CA VAL A 23 -0.37 1.28 3.60
C VAL A 23 -0.44 2.60 2.83
N ARG A 24 -1.56 3.29 2.97
CA ARG A 24 -1.76 4.57 2.29
C ARG A 24 -0.69 5.58 2.67
N ALA A 25 -0.42 5.71 3.98
CA ALA A 25 0.59 6.64 4.47
C ALA A 25 1.97 6.30 3.90
N PHE A 26 2.31 5.01 3.89
CA PHE A 26 3.60 4.57 3.34
C PHE A 26 3.73 4.94 1.87
N LEU A 27 2.70 4.64 1.08
CA LEU A 27 2.76 4.90 -0.36
C LEU A 27 2.76 6.39 -0.68
N LEU A 28 2.01 7.19 0.09
CA LEU A 28 2.02 8.64 -0.11
C LEU A 28 3.40 9.22 0.17
N GLN A 29 4.12 8.69 1.16
CA GLN A 29 5.48 9.13 1.44
C GLN A 29 6.43 8.79 0.30
N ARG A 30 6.12 7.77 -0.47
CA ARG A 30 6.94 7.36 -1.61
C ARG A 30 6.54 8.05 -2.91
N GLY A 31 5.65 9.02 -2.84
CA GLY A 31 5.25 9.80 -4.00
C GLY A 31 4.05 9.27 -4.76
N PHE A 32 3.42 8.20 -4.26
CA PHE A 32 2.21 7.69 -4.88
C PHE A 32 1.00 8.53 -4.48
N ALA A 33 0.03 8.61 -5.38
CA ALA A 33 -1.25 9.24 -5.10
C ALA A 33 -2.34 8.18 -5.14
N GLU A 34 -3.32 8.30 -4.26
CA GLU A 34 -4.42 7.37 -4.17
C GLU A 34 -5.55 7.78 -5.12
N TYR A 35 -5.99 6.83 -5.93
CA TYR A 35 -7.12 7.03 -6.82
C TYR A 35 -8.18 5.98 -6.54
N THR A 36 -9.41 6.43 -6.33
CA THR A 36 -10.54 5.53 -6.19
C THR A 36 -11.50 5.81 -7.33
N LYS A 37 -12.00 4.74 -7.95
CA LYS A 37 -12.98 4.89 -9.02
C LYS A 37 -14.37 4.93 -8.42
N GLY A 38 -14.78 6.06 -7.92
CA GLY A 38 -16.14 6.29 -7.54
C GLY A 38 -16.89 5.12 -6.89
N LYS A 39 -18.20 5.15 -7.02
CA LYS A 39 -19.07 4.28 -6.24
C LYS A 39 -19.17 2.86 -6.73
N THR A 40 -18.80 2.60 -7.97
CA THR A 40 -19.02 1.28 -8.58
C THR A 40 -17.83 0.35 -8.49
N SER A 41 -16.69 0.84 -8.06
CA SER A 41 -15.47 0.06 -8.05
C SER A 41 -15.31 -0.79 -6.78
N GLY A 42 -16.25 -0.70 -5.85
CA GLY A 42 -16.18 -1.46 -4.61
C GLY A 42 -14.96 -1.09 -3.80
N SER A 43 -14.18 -2.09 -3.42
CA SER A 43 -13.01 -1.89 -2.57
C SER A 43 -11.71 -1.72 -3.34
N ARG A 44 -11.76 -1.61 -4.64
CA ARG A 44 -10.56 -1.44 -5.44
C ARG A 44 -9.98 -0.05 -5.33
N VAL A 45 -8.66 0.02 -5.13
CA VAL A 45 -7.94 1.29 -5.04
C VAL A 45 -6.68 1.19 -5.89
N LYS A 46 -6.37 2.27 -6.58
CA LYS A 46 -5.17 2.37 -7.39
C LYS A 46 -4.27 3.44 -6.79
N PHE A 47 -2.99 3.10 -6.62
CA PHE A 47 -1.97 4.07 -6.25
C PHE A 47 -1.08 4.28 -7.47
N TYR A 48 -0.86 5.53 -7.83
CA TYR A 48 -0.11 5.88 -9.04
C TYR A 48 0.96 6.90 -8.72
N ARG A 49 2.15 6.68 -9.24
CA ARG A 49 3.24 7.64 -9.12
C ARG A 49 3.58 8.17 -10.51
N LYS A 50 3.31 9.43 -10.72
CA LYS A 50 3.49 10.07 -12.02
C LYS A 50 4.95 10.11 -12.46
N GLU A 51 5.84 10.25 -11.50
CA GLU A 51 7.27 10.43 -11.75
C GLU A 51 7.85 9.33 -12.63
N ASP A 52 7.47 8.08 -12.39
CA ASP A 52 7.96 6.94 -13.15
C ASP A 52 6.80 6.08 -13.69
N GLN A 53 5.60 6.60 -13.62
CA GLN A 53 4.40 5.94 -14.12
C GLN A 53 4.15 4.57 -13.49
N CYS A 54 4.58 4.40 -12.25
CA CYS A 54 4.32 3.18 -11.51
C CYS A 54 2.90 3.14 -10.98
N CYS A 55 2.31 1.97 -11.02
CA CYS A 55 0.93 1.77 -10.58
C CYS A 55 0.83 0.55 -9.69
N ILE A 56 0.14 0.71 -8.57
CA ILE A 56 -0.10 -0.38 -7.62
C ILE A 56 -1.59 -0.51 -7.40
N LEU A 57 -2.12 -1.71 -7.60
CA LEU A 57 -3.54 -1.98 -7.40
C LEU A 57 -3.72 -2.75 -6.09
N LEU A 58 -4.66 -2.30 -5.27
CA LEU A 58 -4.94 -2.90 -3.99
C LEU A 58 -6.44 -3.05 -3.79
N HIS A 59 -6.80 -3.98 -2.91
CA HIS A 59 -8.16 -4.08 -2.41
C HIS A 59 -8.22 -3.48 -1.01
N LYS A 60 -9.05 -2.47 -0.84
CA LYS A 60 -9.26 -1.87 0.46
C LYS A 60 -10.03 -2.84 1.34
N PRO A 61 -9.54 -3.16 2.54
CA PRO A 61 -10.25 -4.10 3.41
C PRO A 61 -11.59 -3.55 3.87
N HIS A 62 -12.54 -4.43 4.06
CA HIS A 62 -13.90 -4.06 4.43
C HIS A 62 -14.54 -5.22 5.19
N PRO A 63 -15.26 -4.96 6.28
CA PRO A 63 -15.58 -3.65 6.85
C PRO A 63 -14.47 -3.05 7.73
N GLN A 64 -13.51 -3.84 8.13
CA GLN A 64 -12.40 -3.39 8.98
C GLN A 64 -11.28 -2.82 8.13
N ASP A 65 -10.43 -2.01 8.75
CA ASP A 65 -9.31 -1.37 8.06
C ASP A 65 -8.04 -2.22 8.07
N VAL A 66 -8.12 -3.46 8.54
CA VAL A 66 -6.96 -4.35 8.67
C VAL A 66 -6.71 -5.08 7.35
N MET A 67 -5.46 -5.00 6.86
CA MET A 67 -5.06 -5.68 5.63
C MET A 67 -4.83 -7.16 5.88
N ASP A 68 -5.24 -8.00 4.94
CA ASP A 68 -4.92 -9.41 5.05
C ASP A 68 -3.48 -9.67 4.61
N ILE A 69 -2.92 -10.75 5.10
CA ILE A 69 -1.51 -11.09 4.87
C ILE A 69 -1.23 -11.30 3.37
N GLY A 70 -2.16 -11.92 2.66
CA GLY A 70 -1.99 -12.15 1.23
C GLY A 70 -1.84 -10.85 0.45
N THR A 71 -2.69 -9.87 0.75
CA THR A 71 -2.61 -8.57 0.10
C THR A 71 -1.31 -7.85 0.46
N LEU A 72 -0.90 -7.93 1.73
CA LEU A 72 0.38 -7.33 2.15
C LEU A 72 1.55 -7.97 1.44
N ARG A 73 1.53 -9.29 1.29
CA ARG A 73 2.61 -10.01 0.59
C ARG A 73 2.70 -9.57 -0.86
N ASP A 74 1.57 -9.44 -1.54
CA ASP A 74 1.54 -8.98 -2.92
C ASP A 74 2.08 -7.56 -3.03
N LEU A 75 1.70 -6.70 -2.08
CA LEU A 75 2.20 -5.32 -2.05
C LEU A 75 3.71 -5.28 -1.87
N VAL A 76 4.23 -6.06 -0.93
CA VAL A 76 5.67 -6.11 -0.67
C VAL A 76 6.41 -6.59 -1.90
N ASN A 77 5.92 -7.64 -2.55
CA ASN A 77 6.54 -8.16 -3.77
C ASN A 77 6.57 -7.10 -4.87
N ARG A 78 5.48 -6.38 -5.03
CA ARG A 78 5.42 -5.31 -6.03
C ARG A 78 6.40 -4.19 -5.72
N LEU A 79 6.50 -3.80 -4.45
CA LEU A 79 7.44 -2.75 -4.05
C LEU A 79 8.88 -3.19 -4.24
N LYS A 80 9.18 -4.47 -4.03
CA LYS A 80 10.52 -4.98 -4.30
C LYS A 80 10.85 -4.92 -5.79
N GLU A 81 9.88 -5.27 -6.63
CA GLU A 81 10.06 -5.18 -8.08
C GLU A 81 10.34 -3.75 -8.53
N LEU A 82 9.73 -2.77 -7.87
CA LEU A 82 9.90 -1.37 -8.19
C LEU A 82 11.16 -0.77 -7.56
N GLY A 83 11.86 -1.52 -6.74
CA GLY A 83 13.05 -1.04 -6.06
C GLY A 83 12.78 -0.16 -4.86
N GLU A 84 11.54 -0.19 -4.34
CA GLU A 84 11.16 0.63 -3.20
C GLU A 84 11.47 -0.02 -1.84
N LEU A 85 11.78 -1.30 -1.84
CA LEU A 85 12.13 -2.02 -0.62
C LEU A 85 13.47 -2.73 -0.74
#